data_a6b9fd24dfea6ea1dcfacb1381cad385
#
_entry.id   a6b9fd24dfea6ea1dcfacb1381cad385
#
_cell.length_a   1.000
_cell.length_b   1.000
_cell.length_c   1.000
_cell.angle_alpha   90.00
_cell.angle_beta   90.00
_cell.angle_gamma   90.00
#
_symmetry.space_group_name_H-M   'P 1'
#
loop_
_entity.id
_entity.type
_entity.pdbx_description
1 polymer ?
#
loop_
_entity_poly.entity_id
_entity_poly.type
_entity_poly.pdbx_seq_one_letter_code
_entity_poly.pdbx_strand_id
1 'polypeptide(L)'
;MKPYDEKTGIIYWDIPYRAGELKAEGCDKDGNILSSYSIKTSGRPYALRVSADRTNLSCNRATAHLIVEVIDEKGVVVKLGDNDITCTIEGPAHLLGLEGSDNSDMSDYTDNRHRAFHGRLLTYIQTTGEKGQIRVKFTSPLLQGTETVSYTHLTLPTICS
;
A
#
# COMPACT_ATOMS: atom_id res chain seq x y z
N MET A 1 10.94 13.32 28.26
CA MET A 1 11.54 12.05 27.79
C MET A 1 11.08 10.94 28.74
N LYS A 2 10.68 9.78 28.22
CA LYS A 2 10.42 8.57 29.04
C LYS A 2 11.54 7.58 28.78
N PRO A 3 12.11 6.92 29.80
CA PRO A 3 13.09 5.88 29.62
C PRO A 3 12.46 4.66 28.92
N TYR A 4 13.27 3.92 28.20
CA TYR A 4 12.90 2.65 27.59
C TYR A 4 12.60 1.62 28.69
N ASP A 5 11.50 0.90 28.57
CA ASP A 5 11.16 -0.22 29.45
C ASP A 5 11.66 -1.54 28.83
N GLU A 6 12.75 -2.07 29.38
CA GLU A 6 13.37 -3.30 28.88
C GLU A 6 12.47 -4.55 29.05
N LYS A 7 11.49 -4.53 29.96
CA LYS A 7 10.61 -5.68 30.20
C LYS A 7 9.50 -5.80 29.16
N THR A 8 8.91 -4.67 28.78
CA THR A 8 7.77 -4.65 27.84
C THR A 8 8.17 -4.27 26.44
N GLY A 9 9.29 -3.59 26.24
CA GLY A 9 9.70 -3.02 24.96
C GLY A 9 8.80 -1.89 24.46
N ILE A 10 7.83 -1.45 25.28
CA ILE A 10 6.77 -0.51 24.86
C ILE A 10 6.79 0.71 25.76
N ILE A 11 6.69 1.89 25.16
CA ILE A 11 6.53 3.15 25.87
C ILE A 11 5.17 3.75 25.52
N TYR A 12 4.37 4.08 26.50
CA TYR A 12 3.05 4.68 26.32
C TYR A 12 3.07 6.17 26.63
N TRP A 13 2.41 6.97 25.79
CA TRP A 13 2.10 8.37 26.02
C TRP A 13 0.61 8.61 25.82
N ASP A 14 -0.02 9.23 26.79
CA ASP A 14 -1.38 9.76 26.64
C ASP A 14 -1.27 11.21 26.19
N ILE A 15 -1.59 11.43 24.91
CA ILE A 15 -1.47 12.74 24.27
C ILE A 15 -2.85 13.17 23.78
N PRO A 16 -3.37 14.35 24.21
CA PRO A 16 -4.61 14.88 23.69
C PRO A 16 -4.51 15.08 22.18
N TYR A 17 -5.53 14.64 21.43
CA TYR A 17 -5.56 14.84 20.00
C TYR A 17 -5.51 16.33 19.64
N ARG A 18 -4.60 16.67 18.75
CA ARG A 18 -4.52 17.96 18.06
C ARG A 18 -4.18 17.70 16.59
N ALA A 19 -4.92 18.35 15.68
CA ALA A 19 -4.60 18.26 14.27
C ALA A 19 -3.18 18.79 13.99
N GLY A 20 -2.40 18.09 13.18
CA GLY A 20 -1.03 18.44 12.85
C GLY A 20 -0.13 17.22 12.70
N GLU A 21 1.08 17.33 13.18
CA GLU A 21 2.10 16.26 13.15
C GLU A 21 2.47 15.85 14.57
N LEU A 22 2.47 14.55 14.81
CA LEU A 22 3.02 13.92 16.00
C LEU A 22 4.30 13.19 15.63
N LYS A 23 5.42 13.55 16.28
CA LYS A 23 6.73 12.96 16.05
C LYS A 23 7.24 12.26 17.30
N ALA A 24 7.70 11.03 17.15
CA ALA A 24 8.42 10.30 18.19
C ALA A 24 9.90 10.17 17.77
N GLU A 25 10.80 10.38 18.72
CA GLU A 25 12.24 10.28 18.51
C GLU A 25 12.85 9.34 19.54
N GLY A 26 13.64 8.37 19.08
CA GLY A 26 14.49 7.52 19.90
C GLY A 26 15.88 8.12 20.00
N CYS A 27 16.36 8.37 21.22
CA CYS A 27 17.65 8.97 21.49
C CYS A 27 18.56 8.01 22.28
N ASP A 28 19.86 8.15 22.10
CA ASP A 28 20.87 7.52 22.96
C ASP A 28 20.98 8.23 24.34
N LYS A 29 21.93 7.76 25.16
CA LYS A 29 22.19 8.32 26.50
C LYS A 29 22.72 9.76 26.45
N ASP A 30 23.34 10.14 25.34
CA ASP A 30 23.93 11.45 25.11
C ASP A 30 22.92 12.43 24.46
N GLY A 31 21.70 11.96 24.16
CA GLY A 31 20.63 12.75 23.55
C GLY A 31 20.67 12.80 22.02
N ASN A 32 21.53 12.04 21.37
CA ASN A 32 21.57 11.97 19.91
C ASN A 32 20.38 11.18 19.38
N ILE A 33 19.71 11.69 18.33
CA ILE A 33 18.58 11.01 17.71
C ILE A 33 19.09 9.83 16.88
N LEU A 34 18.67 8.62 17.26
CA LEU A 34 18.98 7.37 16.58
C LEU A 34 17.89 6.98 15.58
N SER A 35 16.65 7.32 15.88
CA SER A 35 15.50 7.02 15.02
C SER A 35 14.40 8.05 15.21
N SER A 36 13.57 8.25 14.19
CA SER A 36 12.38 9.09 14.31
C SER A 36 11.23 8.52 13.49
N TYR A 37 10.03 8.70 13.99
CA TYR A 37 8.80 8.35 13.29
C TYR A 37 7.78 9.47 13.48
N SER A 38 7.08 9.83 12.40
CA SER A 38 6.04 10.85 12.47
C SER A 38 4.74 10.39 11.83
N ILE A 39 3.64 10.83 12.41
CA ILE A 39 2.29 10.67 11.87
C ILE A 39 1.66 12.04 11.70
N LYS A 40 0.90 12.20 10.61
CA LYS A 40 0.22 13.47 10.29
C LYS A 40 -1.28 13.26 10.26
N THR A 41 -2.01 14.25 10.74
CA THR A 41 -3.46 14.30 10.52
C THR A 41 -3.72 14.50 9.04
N SER A 42 -4.50 13.60 8.45
CA SER A 42 -4.94 13.72 7.06
C SER A 42 -6.10 14.70 6.90
N GLY A 43 -6.21 15.28 5.72
CA GLY A 43 -7.39 15.98 5.24
C GLY A 43 -8.47 15.01 4.73
N ARG A 44 -9.33 15.52 3.82
CA ARG A 44 -10.35 14.69 3.14
C ARG A 44 -9.70 13.83 2.07
N PRO A 45 -10.30 12.66 1.73
CA PRO A 45 -9.90 11.90 0.55
C PRO A 45 -9.88 12.76 -0.71
N TYR A 46 -8.79 12.70 -1.46
CA TYR A 46 -8.58 13.50 -2.67
C TYR A 46 -8.17 12.67 -3.88
N ALA A 47 -7.21 11.77 -3.69
CA ALA A 47 -6.66 10.96 -4.77
C ALA A 47 -6.32 9.54 -4.30
N LEU A 48 -6.05 8.67 -5.28
CA LEU A 48 -5.42 7.38 -5.06
C LEU A 48 -3.92 7.48 -5.37
N ARG A 49 -3.13 6.72 -4.62
CA ARG A 49 -1.71 6.49 -4.89
C ARG A 49 -1.45 5.00 -4.92
N VAL A 50 -0.71 4.52 -5.93
CA VAL A 50 -0.32 3.12 -6.03
C VAL A 50 1.19 2.97 -5.91
N SER A 51 1.63 1.92 -5.22
CA SER A 51 3.00 1.44 -5.20
C SER A 51 3.03 -0.07 -5.45
N ALA A 52 4.03 -0.55 -6.20
CA ALA A 52 4.22 -1.96 -6.50
C ALA A 52 5.47 -2.48 -5.77
N ASP A 53 5.43 -3.72 -5.29
CA ASP A 53 6.59 -4.40 -4.72
C ASP A 53 7.68 -4.67 -5.77
N ARG A 54 7.26 -4.85 -7.03
CA ARG A 54 8.16 -5.04 -8.18
C ARG A 54 7.51 -4.56 -9.47
N THR A 55 8.33 -4.06 -10.39
CA THR A 55 7.92 -3.56 -11.71
C THR A 55 8.42 -4.44 -12.86
N ASN A 56 9.37 -5.33 -12.59
CA ASN A 56 9.87 -6.32 -13.56
C ASN A 56 9.44 -7.72 -13.10
N LEU A 57 8.67 -8.39 -13.95
CA LEU A 57 8.05 -9.66 -13.67
C LEU A 57 8.51 -10.72 -14.67
N SER A 58 8.70 -11.96 -14.20
CA SER A 58 8.83 -13.10 -15.09
C SER A 58 7.51 -13.34 -15.83
N CYS A 59 7.54 -13.79 -17.08
CA CYS A 59 6.33 -14.20 -17.79
C CYS A 59 5.64 -15.40 -17.13
N ASN A 60 6.38 -16.25 -16.42
CA ASN A 60 5.89 -17.54 -15.96
C ASN A 60 5.17 -17.41 -14.60
N ARG A 61 3.91 -16.98 -14.62
CA ARG A 61 3.02 -16.92 -13.47
C ARG A 61 3.62 -16.16 -12.25
N ALA A 62 4.42 -15.13 -12.52
CA ALA A 62 4.92 -14.29 -11.46
C ALA A 62 3.80 -13.43 -10.86
N THR A 63 3.81 -13.29 -9.54
CA THR A 63 2.84 -12.46 -8.81
C THR A 63 3.50 -11.15 -8.40
N ALA A 64 2.77 -10.05 -8.49
CA ALA A 64 3.13 -8.76 -7.91
C ALA A 64 2.04 -8.28 -6.96
N HIS A 65 2.47 -7.55 -5.92
CA HIS A 65 1.60 -6.93 -4.95
C HIS A 65 1.59 -5.42 -5.17
N LEU A 66 0.40 -4.86 -5.24
CA LEU A 66 0.18 -3.43 -5.44
C LEU A 66 -0.56 -2.90 -4.22
N ILE A 67 0.03 -1.92 -3.53
CA ILE A 67 -0.62 -1.22 -2.43
C ILE A 67 -1.26 0.04 -3.00
N VAL A 68 -2.56 0.16 -2.85
CA VAL A 68 -3.33 1.34 -3.21
C VAL A 68 -3.68 2.09 -1.93
N GLU A 69 -3.39 3.38 -1.88
CA GLU A 69 -3.65 4.24 -0.74
C GLU A 69 -4.59 5.38 -1.12
N VAL A 70 -5.56 5.63 -0.26
CA VAL A 70 -6.39 6.84 -0.32
C VAL A 70 -5.63 7.96 0.36
N ILE A 71 -5.31 9.01 -0.38
CA ILE A 71 -4.51 10.14 0.09
C ILE A 71 -5.28 11.45 0.02
N ASP A 72 -4.90 12.39 0.87
CA ASP A 72 -5.37 13.78 0.80
C ASP A 72 -4.55 14.61 -0.22
N GLU A 73 -4.88 15.90 -0.39
CA GLU A 73 -4.19 16.82 -1.29
C GLU A 73 -2.69 16.98 -0.97
N LYS A 74 -2.27 16.70 0.26
CA LYS A 74 -0.88 16.76 0.72
C LYS A 74 -0.15 15.43 0.62
N GLY A 75 -0.82 14.38 0.09
CA GLY A 75 -0.27 13.05 -0.03
C GLY A 75 -0.25 12.24 1.28
N VAL A 76 -0.94 12.70 2.32
CA VAL A 76 -1.07 11.98 3.58
C VAL A 76 -2.17 10.93 3.47
N VAL A 77 -1.88 9.69 3.90
CA VAL A 77 -2.87 8.60 3.88
C VAL A 77 -4.03 8.91 4.79
N VAL A 78 -5.25 8.83 4.25
CA VAL A 78 -6.50 9.06 4.99
C VAL A 78 -6.87 7.80 5.74
N LYS A 79 -6.50 7.70 7.01
CA LYS A 79 -6.69 6.50 7.84
C LYS A 79 -8.16 6.10 8.09
N LEU A 80 -9.10 6.98 7.83
CA LEU A 80 -10.53 6.70 7.89
C LEU A 80 -11.15 6.54 6.49
N GLY A 81 -10.30 6.46 5.44
CA GLY A 81 -10.76 6.25 4.07
C GLY A 81 -11.27 4.82 3.89
N ASP A 82 -12.52 4.71 3.48
CA ASP A 82 -13.23 3.45 3.18
C ASP A 82 -13.83 3.47 1.77
N ASN A 83 -13.20 4.21 0.87
CA ASN A 83 -13.65 4.42 -0.49
C ASN A 83 -13.67 3.09 -1.27
N ASP A 84 -14.70 2.92 -2.11
CA ASP A 84 -14.73 1.86 -3.12
C ASP A 84 -13.65 2.11 -4.18
N ILE A 85 -12.86 1.10 -4.48
CA ILE A 85 -11.78 1.15 -5.48
C ILE A 85 -12.02 0.08 -6.53
N THR A 86 -11.96 0.48 -7.79
CA THR A 86 -12.04 -0.43 -8.94
C THR A 86 -10.68 -0.57 -9.57
N CYS A 87 -10.26 -1.82 -9.81
CA CYS A 87 -9.03 -2.19 -10.51
C CYS A 87 -9.34 -2.58 -11.96
N THR A 88 -8.54 -2.09 -12.90
CA THR A 88 -8.58 -2.49 -14.30
C THR A 88 -7.18 -2.85 -14.75
N ILE A 89 -7.02 -3.99 -15.46
CA ILE A 89 -5.73 -4.49 -15.92
C ILE A 89 -5.75 -4.57 -17.44
N GLU A 90 -4.69 -4.04 -18.06
CA GLU A 90 -4.40 -4.17 -19.48
C GLU A 90 -3.05 -4.86 -19.66
N GLY A 91 -2.93 -5.74 -20.67
CA GLY A 91 -1.71 -6.48 -20.96
C GLY A 91 -1.68 -7.90 -20.38
N PRO A 92 -0.50 -8.57 -20.37
CA PRO A 92 -0.38 -9.98 -20.08
C PRO A 92 -0.40 -10.31 -18.58
N ALA A 93 -1.44 -9.88 -17.88
CA ALA A 93 -1.70 -10.23 -16.48
C ALA A 93 -3.20 -10.29 -16.20
N HIS A 94 -3.56 -10.96 -15.11
CA HIS A 94 -4.91 -10.98 -14.57
C HIS A 94 -4.92 -10.66 -13.07
N LEU A 95 -6.08 -10.20 -12.61
CA LEU A 95 -6.33 -9.96 -11.21
C LEU A 95 -6.51 -11.29 -10.48
N LEU A 96 -5.79 -11.48 -9.37
CA LEU A 96 -6.04 -12.59 -8.45
C LEU A 96 -7.02 -12.19 -7.34
N GLY A 97 -6.97 -10.96 -6.90
CA GLY A 97 -7.87 -10.47 -5.88
C GLY A 97 -7.50 -9.09 -5.33
N LEU A 98 -8.45 -8.54 -4.60
CA LEU A 98 -8.36 -7.28 -3.86
C LEU A 98 -8.64 -7.55 -2.38
N GLU A 99 -7.87 -6.95 -1.47
CA GLU A 99 -8.00 -7.19 -0.04
C GLU A 99 -7.88 -5.88 0.76
N GLY A 100 -8.88 -5.57 1.58
CA GLY A 100 -8.89 -4.41 2.49
C GLY A 100 -8.33 -4.68 3.88
N SER A 101 -8.10 -5.94 4.26
CA SER A 101 -7.73 -6.36 5.62
C SER A 101 -8.83 -6.12 6.68
N ASP A 102 -10.07 -6.00 6.27
CA ASP A 102 -11.23 -5.94 7.15
C ASP A 102 -11.78 -7.35 7.39
N ASN A 103 -11.55 -7.90 8.57
CA ASN A 103 -12.02 -9.23 8.93
C ASN A 103 -13.56 -9.37 9.00
N SER A 104 -14.29 -8.27 8.96
CA SER A 104 -15.75 -8.25 8.93
C SER A 104 -16.33 -8.16 7.51
N ASP A 105 -15.49 -7.88 6.51
CA ASP A 105 -15.90 -7.81 5.11
C ASP A 105 -16.06 -9.21 4.53
N MET A 106 -17.27 -9.54 4.12
CA MET A 106 -17.64 -10.83 3.51
C MET A 106 -17.85 -10.72 1.99
N SER A 107 -17.43 -9.60 1.38
CA SER A 107 -17.51 -9.41 -0.07
C SER A 107 -16.55 -10.34 -0.83
N ASP A 108 -16.80 -10.52 -2.13
CA ASP A 108 -15.93 -11.33 -2.99
C ASP A 108 -14.62 -10.59 -3.27
N TYR A 109 -13.52 -11.06 -2.71
CA TYR A 109 -12.19 -10.50 -2.92
C TYR A 109 -11.62 -10.76 -4.32
N THR A 110 -12.23 -11.65 -5.12
CA THR A 110 -11.84 -11.92 -6.51
C THR A 110 -12.51 -10.99 -7.52
N ASP A 111 -13.49 -10.19 -7.09
CA ASP A 111 -14.09 -9.14 -7.91
C ASP A 111 -13.06 -8.03 -8.20
N ASN A 112 -13.30 -7.26 -9.24
CA ASN A 112 -12.43 -6.15 -9.62
C ASN A 112 -12.69 -4.85 -8.82
N ARG A 113 -13.62 -4.90 -7.86
CA ARG A 113 -14.00 -3.79 -6.99
C ARG A 113 -14.01 -4.22 -5.53
N HIS A 114 -13.35 -3.43 -4.69
CA HIS A 114 -13.33 -3.67 -3.26
C HIS A 114 -13.23 -2.34 -2.48
N ARG A 115 -13.67 -2.36 -1.22
CA ARG A 115 -13.56 -1.21 -0.33
C ARG A 115 -12.17 -1.13 0.30
N ALA A 116 -11.60 0.07 0.34
CA ALA A 116 -10.41 0.32 1.14
C ALA A 116 -10.73 0.21 2.63
N PHE A 117 -9.79 -0.29 3.40
CA PHE A 117 -9.86 -0.32 4.86
C PHE A 117 -8.69 0.47 5.45
N HIS A 118 -9.00 1.39 6.36
CA HIS A 118 -8.00 2.32 6.90
C HIS A 118 -7.17 3.05 5.82
N GLY A 119 -7.83 3.39 4.71
CA GLY A 119 -7.22 4.11 3.60
C GLY A 119 -6.30 3.27 2.73
N ARG A 120 -6.38 1.94 2.78
CA ARG A 120 -5.53 1.03 2.01
C ARG A 120 -6.31 -0.11 1.39
N LEU A 121 -5.81 -0.56 0.24
CA LEU A 121 -6.26 -1.76 -0.45
C LEU A 121 -5.03 -2.47 -1.03
N LEU A 122 -4.92 -3.75 -0.81
CA LEU A 122 -3.89 -4.60 -1.42
C LEU A 122 -4.46 -5.29 -2.65
N THR A 123 -3.70 -5.31 -3.74
CA THR A 123 -4.07 -5.92 -5.00
C THR A 123 -3.04 -6.94 -5.40
N TYR A 124 -3.49 -8.11 -5.82
CA TYR A 124 -2.66 -9.21 -6.28
C TYR A 124 -2.87 -9.42 -7.79
N ILE A 125 -1.80 -9.33 -8.57
CA ILE A 125 -1.83 -9.61 -10.00
C ILE A 125 -0.89 -10.76 -10.35
N GLN A 126 -1.20 -11.52 -11.40
CA GLN A 126 -0.36 -12.60 -11.89
C GLN A 126 -0.17 -12.52 -13.40
N THR A 127 1.05 -12.76 -13.86
CA THR A 127 1.39 -12.80 -15.31
C THR A 127 0.81 -14.03 -15.99
N THR A 128 0.42 -13.89 -17.29
CA THR A 128 -0.27 -14.93 -18.08
C THR A 128 0.66 -15.84 -18.88
N GLY A 129 1.96 -15.58 -18.88
CA GLY A 129 2.94 -16.34 -19.69
C GLY A 129 3.45 -15.58 -20.91
N GLU A 130 2.84 -14.48 -21.27
CA GLU A 130 3.23 -13.65 -22.41
C GLU A 130 4.17 -12.50 -22.01
N LYS A 131 4.97 -12.02 -22.96
CA LYS A 131 5.77 -10.81 -22.79
C LYS A 131 4.94 -9.58 -23.07
N GLY A 132 5.16 -8.51 -22.35
CA GLY A 132 4.53 -7.24 -22.66
C GLY A 132 4.52 -6.27 -21.48
N GLN A 133 3.93 -5.15 -21.75
CA GLN A 133 3.64 -4.13 -20.75
C GLN A 133 2.32 -4.47 -20.04
N ILE A 134 2.32 -4.42 -18.73
CA ILE A 134 1.13 -4.55 -17.89
C ILE A 134 0.82 -3.17 -17.35
N ARG A 135 -0.38 -2.70 -17.57
CA ARG A 135 -0.90 -1.44 -17.02
C ARG A 135 -2.02 -1.76 -16.04
N VAL A 136 -1.87 -1.32 -14.81
CA VAL A 136 -2.88 -1.50 -13.76
C VAL A 136 -3.39 -0.14 -13.34
N LYS A 137 -4.67 0.10 -13.54
CA LYS A 137 -5.36 1.36 -13.26
C LYS A 137 -6.33 1.18 -12.10
N PHE A 138 -6.31 2.15 -11.19
CA PHE A 138 -7.23 2.22 -10.07
C PHE A 138 -8.08 3.48 -10.16
N THR A 139 -9.38 3.33 -9.93
CA THR A 139 -10.35 4.42 -9.91
C THR A 139 -11.24 4.31 -8.68
N SER A 140 -11.70 5.45 -8.20
CA SER A 140 -12.67 5.54 -7.10
C SER A 140 -13.61 6.73 -7.36
N PRO A 141 -14.90 6.64 -7.03
CA PRO A 141 -15.80 7.76 -7.17
C PRO A 141 -15.28 9.01 -6.45
N LEU A 142 -15.34 10.16 -7.13
CA LEU A 142 -14.97 11.48 -6.62
C LEU A 142 -13.47 11.66 -6.27
N LEU A 143 -12.63 10.67 -6.52
CA LEU A 143 -11.17 10.77 -6.29
C LEU A 143 -10.41 10.80 -7.62
N GLN A 144 -9.25 11.44 -7.61
CA GLN A 144 -8.30 11.30 -8.71
C GLN A 144 -7.77 9.86 -8.74
N GLY A 145 -7.93 9.20 -9.89
CA GLY A 145 -7.42 7.84 -10.11
C GLY A 145 -5.90 7.79 -10.22
N THR A 146 -5.34 6.59 -10.18
CA THR A 146 -3.91 6.35 -10.35
C THR A 146 -3.66 5.12 -11.21
N GLU A 147 -2.48 5.02 -11.81
CA GLU A 147 -2.04 3.83 -12.52
C GLU A 147 -0.57 3.50 -12.23
N THR A 148 -0.21 2.24 -12.43
CA THR A 148 1.17 1.78 -12.41
C THR A 148 1.43 0.90 -13.61
N VAL A 149 2.70 0.84 -14.04
CA VAL A 149 3.14 0.06 -15.19
C VAL A 149 4.24 -0.89 -14.75
N SER A 150 4.08 -2.16 -15.15
CA SER A 150 5.08 -3.20 -14.96
C SER A 150 5.40 -3.86 -16.30
N TYR A 151 6.54 -4.54 -16.38
CA TYR A 151 6.99 -5.21 -17.60
C TYR A 151 7.26 -6.68 -17.32
N THR A 152 6.83 -7.55 -18.26
CA THR A 152 7.18 -8.96 -18.22
C THR A 152 8.38 -9.24 -19.11
N HIS A 153 9.27 -10.14 -18.66
CA HIS A 153 10.40 -10.62 -19.42
C HIS A 153 10.58 -12.14 -19.25
N LEU A 154 11.19 -12.79 -20.23
CA LEU A 154 11.60 -14.19 -20.08
C LEU A 154 12.87 -14.22 -19.23
N THR A 155 12.82 -14.89 -18.10
CA THR A 155 14.04 -15.40 -17.48
C THR A 155 14.45 -16.65 -18.23
N LEU A 156 15.63 -16.64 -18.85
CA LEU A 156 16.24 -17.87 -19.35
C LEU A 156 16.45 -18.79 -18.13
N PRO A 157 16.11 -20.09 -18.22
CA PRO A 157 16.45 -21.01 -17.16
C PRO A 157 17.98 -20.99 -16.98
N THR A 158 18.44 -20.65 -15.78
CA THR A 158 19.84 -20.82 -15.42
C THR A 158 20.10 -22.33 -15.42
N ILE A 159 20.81 -22.83 -16.41
CA ILE A 159 21.31 -24.21 -16.39
C ILE A 159 22.37 -24.22 -15.30
N CYS A 160 22.03 -24.75 -14.12
CA CYS A 160 23.03 -25.10 -13.12
C CYS A 160 23.80 -26.31 -13.65
N SER A 161 25.03 -26.08 -14.09
CA SER A 161 26.05 -27.12 -14.36
C SER A 161 26.71 -27.54 -13.06
#